data_24544139a919411f03d9a51f3302e699
#
_entry.id   24544139a919411f03d9a51f3302e699
#
_cell.length_a   1.000
_cell.length_b   1.000
_cell.length_c   1.000
_cell.angle_alpha   90.00
_cell.angle_beta   90.00
_cell.angle_gamma   90.00
#
_symmetry.space_group_name_H-M   'P 1'
#
loop_
_entity.id
_entity.type
_entity.pdbx_description
1 polymer ?
#
loop_
_entity_poly.entity_id
_entity_poly.type
_entity_poly.pdbx_seq_one_letter_code
_entity_poly.pdbx_strand_id
1 'polypeptide(L)'
;MEELTHLSLFSGIGGLDLAAEWAGFRTVGQCEWADYPRAVLEKHWPTVPKWRDIHNLTAKDFFDKTGCPPGGVTCLSGGFPCQPFSQAGQRRGKDDDRYLWPEMLRVIQEIRPRWVVGENVGGFVSMALDTVLSDLESIGYTCQAIVFPACAVDAPHRRDRCAILAHTNSTRPQGCQQHGTPDASGRWQESHRTACQCGEAVSDPNGTGLQIPRSEPGFKTVHPKDGTTLCGWWPAEPDVGRVADGVPCRVDRLRCLGNAVVPQQFF
;
A
#
# COMPACT_ATOMS: atom_id res chain seq x y z
N MET A 1 -9.26 24.93 0.39
CA MET A 1 -8.60 23.71 -0.10
C MET A 1 -9.60 22.58 0.11
N GLU A 2 -9.76 21.73 -0.89
CA GLU A 2 -10.60 20.52 -0.77
C GLU A 2 -10.00 19.59 0.29
N GLU A 3 -10.81 19.06 1.18
CA GLU A 3 -10.35 18.17 2.23
C GLU A 3 -9.95 16.81 1.62
N LEU A 4 -8.76 16.33 1.90
CA LEU A 4 -8.30 15.02 1.44
C LEU A 4 -8.89 13.94 2.35
N THR A 5 -9.71 13.06 1.80
CA THR A 5 -10.41 12.00 2.54
C THR A 5 -9.83 10.62 2.21
N HIS A 6 -9.81 9.75 3.22
CA HIS A 6 -9.26 8.41 3.12
C HIS A 6 -10.23 7.34 3.63
N LEU A 7 -10.47 6.29 2.84
CA LEU A 7 -11.19 5.08 3.24
C LEU A 7 -10.19 3.91 3.33
N SER A 8 -10.12 3.26 4.48
CA SER A 8 -9.22 2.13 4.73
C SER A 8 -9.97 0.80 4.73
N LEU A 9 -9.55 -0.14 3.91
CA LEU A 9 -10.05 -1.50 3.85
C LEU A 9 -8.99 -2.48 4.35
N PHE A 10 -9.41 -3.53 5.05
CA PHE A 10 -8.50 -4.48 5.69
C PHE A 10 -7.48 -3.75 6.58
N SER A 11 -7.99 -2.79 7.34
CA SER A 11 -7.20 -1.74 8.02
C SER A 11 -6.14 -2.29 8.99
N GLY A 12 -6.32 -3.54 9.47
CA GLY A 12 -5.43 -4.11 10.48
C GLY A 12 -5.40 -3.22 11.73
N ILE A 13 -4.20 -2.88 12.18
CA ILE A 13 -4.00 -1.93 13.29
C ILE A 13 -3.85 -0.48 12.83
N GLY A 14 -4.16 -0.17 11.58
CA GLY A 14 -4.16 1.20 11.05
C GLY A 14 -2.83 1.68 10.49
N GLY A 15 -2.00 0.79 9.94
CA GLY A 15 -0.70 1.19 9.38
C GLY A 15 -0.84 2.09 8.14
N LEU A 16 -1.74 1.76 7.22
CA LEU A 16 -2.05 2.61 6.05
C LEU A 16 -2.81 3.88 6.45
N ASP A 17 -3.67 3.78 7.50
CA ASP A 17 -4.36 4.96 8.06
C ASP A 17 -3.37 5.98 8.61
N LEU A 18 -2.36 5.52 9.35
CA LEU A 18 -1.31 6.39 9.89
C LEU A 18 -0.49 7.04 8.78
N ALA A 19 -0.13 6.29 7.73
CA ALA A 19 0.56 6.84 6.57
C ALA A 19 -0.28 7.91 5.86
N ALA A 20 -1.58 7.65 5.68
CA ALA A 20 -2.52 8.60 5.09
C ALA A 20 -2.64 9.89 5.92
N GLU A 21 -2.73 9.79 7.26
CA GLU A 21 -2.76 10.96 8.15
C GLU A 21 -1.47 11.79 8.05
N TRP A 22 -0.30 11.16 8.01
CA TRP A 22 0.97 11.86 7.81
C TRP A 22 1.00 12.60 6.47
N ALA A 23 0.38 12.04 5.43
CA ALA A 23 0.23 12.68 4.13
C ALA A 23 -0.88 13.74 4.08
N GLY A 24 -1.55 14.04 5.19
CA GLY A 24 -2.57 15.08 5.30
C GLY A 24 -3.98 14.64 4.93
N PHE A 25 -4.24 13.34 4.82
CA PHE A 25 -5.59 12.81 4.62
C PHE A 25 -6.34 12.68 5.95
N ARG A 26 -7.64 12.85 5.92
CA ARG A 26 -8.52 12.50 7.02
C ARG A 26 -9.20 11.15 6.75
N THR A 27 -8.97 10.17 7.61
CA THR A 27 -9.66 8.89 7.52
C THR A 27 -11.14 9.05 7.83
N VAL A 28 -12.01 8.65 6.91
CA VAL A 28 -13.47 8.78 7.00
C VAL A 28 -14.17 7.45 7.21
N GLY A 29 -13.50 6.32 7.02
CA GLY A 29 -14.06 5.00 7.25
C GLY A 29 -12.98 3.92 7.32
N GLN A 30 -13.25 2.86 8.09
CA GLN A 30 -12.34 1.74 8.29
C GLN A 30 -13.09 0.41 8.20
N CYS A 31 -12.52 -0.60 7.54
CA CYS A 31 -13.07 -1.94 7.49
C CYS A 31 -12.04 -2.96 7.97
N GLU A 32 -12.34 -3.67 9.08
CA GLU A 32 -11.46 -4.69 9.66
C GLU A 32 -12.29 -5.80 10.33
N TRP A 33 -12.03 -7.04 9.94
CA TRP A 33 -12.74 -8.22 10.40
C TRP A 33 -12.37 -8.65 11.83
N ALA A 34 -11.08 -8.64 12.15
CA ALA A 34 -10.55 -9.23 13.37
C ALA A 34 -10.78 -8.33 14.60
N ASP A 35 -11.20 -8.92 15.73
CA ASP A 35 -11.59 -8.18 16.92
C ASP A 35 -10.43 -7.39 17.55
N TYR A 36 -9.23 -7.99 17.64
CA TYR A 36 -8.10 -7.32 18.26
C TYR A 36 -7.60 -6.09 17.47
N PRO A 37 -7.36 -6.16 16.14
CA PRO A 37 -7.06 -4.98 15.35
C PRO A 37 -8.17 -3.92 15.44
N ARG A 38 -9.44 -4.30 15.40
CA ARG A 38 -10.56 -3.36 15.57
C ARG A 38 -10.51 -2.61 16.90
N ALA A 39 -10.19 -3.29 18.01
CA ALA A 39 -10.04 -2.64 19.31
C ALA A 39 -8.90 -1.60 19.29
N VAL A 40 -7.82 -1.83 18.51
CA VAL A 40 -6.76 -0.86 18.28
C VAL A 40 -7.29 0.33 17.48
N LEU A 41 -8.05 0.09 16.40
CA LEU A 41 -8.67 1.16 15.59
C LEU A 41 -9.66 1.99 16.40
N GLU A 42 -10.48 1.36 17.25
CA GLU A 42 -11.42 2.05 18.13
C GLU A 42 -10.71 2.96 19.13
N LYS A 43 -9.54 2.54 19.62
CA LYS A 43 -8.74 3.34 20.53
C LYS A 43 -8.13 4.58 19.86
N HIS A 44 -7.62 4.44 18.64
CA HIS A 44 -6.87 5.50 17.95
C HIS A 44 -7.76 6.39 17.08
N TRP A 45 -8.82 5.85 16.50
CA TRP A 45 -9.80 6.56 15.67
C TRP A 45 -11.24 6.35 16.18
N PRO A 46 -11.57 6.78 17.42
CA PRO A 46 -12.86 6.47 18.05
C PRO A 46 -14.07 7.03 17.31
N THR A 47 -13.90 8.12 16.57
CA THR A 47 -14.99 8.81 15.85
C THR A 47 -15.18 8.34 14.42
N VAL A 48 -14.24 7.56 13.88
CA VAL A 48 -14.31 7.07 12.50
C VAL A 48 -15.25 5.88 12.42
N PRO A 49 -16.26 5.87 11.54
CA PRO A 49 -17.13 4.71 11.31
C PRO A 49 -16.34 3.47 10.91
N LYS A 50 -16.73 2.32 11.46
CA LYS A 50 -16.06 1.04 11.22
C LYS A 50 -17.03 -0.02 10.74
N TRP A 51 -16.59 -0.78 9.74
CA TRP A 51 -17.26 -1.97 9.25
C TRP A 51 -16.46 -3.21 9.67
N ARG A 52 -17.18 -4.24 10.10
CA ARG A 52 -16.55 -5.51 10.45
C ARG A 52 -16.28 -6.34 9.19
N ASP A 53 -17.27 -6.42 8.32
CA ASP A 53 -17.26 -7.27 7.15
C ASP A 53 -17.36 -6.42 5.88
N ILE A 54 -16.41 -6.60 4.97
CA ILE A 54 -16.37 -5.87 3.70
C ILE A 54 -17.62 -6.13 2.85
N HIS A 55 -18.23 -7.32 2.94
CA HIS A 55 -19.46 -7.65 2.23
C HIS A 55 -20.64 -6.74 2.65
N ASN A 56 -20.62 -6.22 3.86
CA ASN A 56 -21.63 -5.30 4.40
C ASN A 56 -21.32 -3.83 4.13
N LEU A 57 -20.13 -3.51 3.62
CA LEU A 57 -19.74 -2.16 3.24
C LEU A 57 -20.25 -1.87 1.84
N THR A 58 -21.40 -1.18 1.73
CA THR A 58 -21.97 -0.69 0.47
C THR A 58 -21.82 0.82 0.34
N ALA A 59 -21.85 1.35 -0.87
CA ALA A 59 -21.78 2.80 -1.09
C ALA A 59 -22.86 3.56 -0.31
N LYS A 60 -24.10 3.04 -0.29
CA LYS A 60 -25.21 3.65 0.44
C LYS A 60 -24.90 3.74 1.93
N ASP A 61 -24.53 2.61 2.56
CA ASP A 61 -24.25 2.56 4.00
C ASP A 61 -23.02 3.43 4.35
N PHE A 62 -22.01 3.46 3.47
CA PHE A 62 -20.84 4.31 3.63
C PHE A 62 -21.20 5.80 3.62
N PHE A 63 -21.91 6.27 2.59
CA PHE A 63 -22.28 7.69 2.48
C PHE A 63 -23.21 8.12 3.61
N ASP A 64 -24.16 7.27 3.98
CA ASP A 64 -25.12 7.53 5.08
C ASP A 64 -24.37 7.70 6.43
N LYS A 65 -23.38 6.85 6.71
CA LYS A 65 -22.64 6.85 7.99
C LYS A 65 -21.55 7.92 8.08
N THR A 66 -20.90 8.22 6.95
CA THR A 66 -19.75 9.14 6.94
C THR A 66 -20.13 10.58 6.62
N GLY A 67 -21.28 10.78 5.96
CA GLY A 67 -21.66 12.08 5.38
C GLY A 67 -20.80 12.48 4.19
N CYS A 68 -19.90 11.60 3.72
CA CYS A 68 -19.08 11.85 2.55
C CYS A 68 -19.97 11.82 1.30
N PRO A 69 -19.91 12.81 0.40
CA PRO A 69 -20.70 12.78 -0.84
C PRO A 69 -20.14 11.73 -1.83
N PRO A 70 -20.97 11.26 -2.79
CA PRO A 70 -20.47 10.47 -3.91
C PRO A 70 -19.33 11.18 -4.64
N GLY A 71 -18.22 10.46 -4.88
CA GLY A 71 -16.98 11.03 -5.43
C GLY A 71 -16.14 11.85 -4.44
N GLY A 72 -16.55 11.94 -3.18
CA GLY A 72 -15.86 12.67 -2.13
C GLY A 72 -14.73 11.87 -1.45
N VAL A 73 -14.49 10.61 -1.82
CA VAL A 73 -13.35 9.85 -1.32
C VAL A 73 -12.14 10.10 -2.21
N THR A 74 -11.12 10.74 -1.62
CA THR A 74 -9.90 11.07 -2.37
C THR A 74 -9.02 9.83 -2.54
N CYS A 75 -8.81 9.05 -1.48
CA CYS A 75 -7.97 7.85 -1.50
C CYS A 75 -8.67 6.68 -0.81
N LEU A 76 -8.61 5.51 -1.42
CA LEU A 76 -8.97 4.24 -0.81
C LEU A 76 -7.71 3.39 -0.70
N SER A 77 -7.38 2.91 0.50
CA SER A 77 -6.27 1.99 0.69
C SER A 77 -6.73 0.62 1.19
N GLY A 78 -5.94 -0.41 0.92
CA GLY A 78 -6.21 -1.74 1.47
C GLY A 78 -5.11 -2.76 1.25
N GLY A 79 -4.76 -3.47 2.33
CA GLY A 79 -3.91 -4.66 2.31
C GLY A 79 -4.75 -5.93 2.21
N PHE A 80 -5.27 -6.23 1.02
CA PHE A 80 -6.24 -7.32 0.84
C PHE A 80 -5.58 -8.70 1.00
N PRO A 81 -6.28 -9.67 1.67
CA PRO A 81 -5.76 -11.03 1.80
C PRO A 81 -5.58 -11.71 0.43
N CYS A 82 -4.38 -12.23 0.17
CA CYS A 82 -4.04 -12.96 -1.05
C CYS A 82 -3.78 -14.44 -0.78
N GLN A 83 -4.40 -15.01 0.25
CA GLN A 83 -4.15 -16.36 0.74
C GLN A 83 -4.93 -17.48 0.07
N PRO A 84 -4.99 -17.72 -1.21
CA PRO A 84 -4.82 -19.09 -1.64
C PRO A 84 -3.43 -19.37 -2.18
N PHE A 85 -2.56 -18.39 -2.25
CA PHE A 85 -1.29 -18.42 -2.96
C PHE A 85 -0.06 -18.50 -2.05
N SER A 86 -0.24 -18.56 -0.71
CA SER A 86 0.89 -18.75 0.19
C SER A 86 1.43 -20.17 0.11
N GLN A 87 2.76 -20.31 0.13
CA GLN A 87 3.46 -21.61 0.01
C GLN A 87 3.14 -22.63 1.11
N ALA A 88 2.40 -22.22 2.14
CA ALA A 88 2.09 -23.05 3.33
C ALA A 88 0.66 -23.65 3.34
N GLY A 89 -0.18 -23.41 2.32
CA GLY A 89 -1.56 -23.90 2.26
C GLY A 89 -1.89 -24.72 1.02
N GLN A 90 -2.91 -25.57 1.09
CA GLN A 90 -3.45 -26.25 -0.09
C GLN A 90 -3.94 -25.19 -1.10
N ARG A 91 -3.37 -25.18 -2.31
CA ARG A 91 -3.70 -24.25 -3.41
C ARG A 91 -5.14 -24.49 -3.89
N ARG A 92 -6.12 -23.84 -3.26
CA ARG A 92 -7.54 -23.89 -3.69
C ARG A 92 -7.90 -22.82 -4.74
N GLY A 93 -6.94 -21.96 -5.12
CA GLY A 93 -7.14 -20.99 -6.19
C GLY A 93 -8.15 -19.88 -5.82
N LYS A 94 -8.90 -19.41 -6.83
CA LYS A 94 -9.88 -18.31 -6.72
C LYS A 94 -11.14 -18.66 -5.92
N ASP A 95 -11.36 -19.93 -5.58
CA ASP A 95 -12.53 -20.41 -4.84
C ASP A 95 -12.31 -20.44 -3.31
N ASP A 96 -11.26 -19.80 -2.80
CA ASP A 96 -10.99 -19.70 -1.37
C ASP A 96 -11.66 -18.44 -0.80
N ASP A 97 -12.54 -18.59 0.20
CA ASP A 97 -13.25 -17.51 0.90
C ASP A 97 -12.33 -16.42 1.48
N ARG A 98 -11.02 -16.65 1.47
CA ARG A 98 -9.98 -15.70 1.91
C ARG A 98 -9.43 -14.83 0.78
N TYR A 99 -9.85 -15.03 -0.46
CA TYR A 99 -9.49 -14.16 -1.59
C TYR A 99 -10.48 -13.01 -1.70
N LEU A 100 -10.20 -11.91 -1.01
CA LEU A 100 -11.11 -10.77 -0.88
C LEU A 100 -10.83 -9.63 -1.87
N TRP A 101 -10.00 -9.83 -2.88
CA TRP A 101 -9.81 -8.87 -3.95
C TRP A 101 -11.12 -8.51 -4.69
N PRO A 102 -12.00 -9.46 -5.05
CA PRO A 102 -13.26 -9.13 -5.73
C PRO A 102 -14.14 -8.18 -4.91
N GLU A 103 -14.15 -8.33 -3.58
CA GLU A 103 -14.90 -7.45 -2.69
C GLU A 103 -14.26 -6.06 -2.59
N MET A 104 -12.92 -5.97 -2.55
CA MET A 104 -12.24 -4.68 -2.65
C MET A 104 -12.55 -3.99 -3.97
N LEU A 105 -12.52 -4.71 -5.09
CA LEU A 105 -12.85 -4.17 -6.42
C LEU A 105 -14.31 -3.68 -6.46
N ARG A 106 -15.26 -4.43 -5.88
CA ARG A 106 -16.66 -4.00 -5.76
C ARG A 106 -16.78 -2.68 -5.00
N VAL A 107 -16.11 -2.55 -3.86
CA VAL A 107 -16.13 -1.30 -3.08
C VAL A 107 -15.51 -0.15 -3.87
N ILE A 108 -14.41 -0.38 -4.61
CA ILE A 108 -13.80 0.62 -5.49
C ILE A 108 -14.79 1.05 -6.59
N GLN A 109 -15.51 0.11 -7.20
CA GLN A 109 -16.52 0.40 -8.23
C GLN A 109 -17.69 1.23 -7.68
N GLU A 110 -18.15 0.92 -6.48
CA GLU A 110 -19.27 1.60 -5.84
C GLU A 110 -18.92 3.00 -5.32
N ILE A 111 -17.77 3.14 -4.66
CA ILE A 111 -17.33 4.40 -4.02
C ILE A 111 -16.65 5.35 -5.01
N ARG A 112 -15.95 4.80 -6.02
CA ARG A 112 -15.22 5.56 -7.05
C ARG A 112 -14.22 6.57 -6.49
N PRO A 113 -13.27 6.11 -5.64
CA PRO A 113 -12.23 6.99 -5.11
C PRO A 113 -11.35 7.53 -6.25
N ARG A 114 -10.73 8.70 -6.06
CA ARG A 114 -9.79 9.27 -7.05
C ARG A 114 -8.51 8.45 -7.14
N TRP A 115 -8.03 7.96 -6.00
CA TRP A 115 -6.84 7.13 -5.87
C TRP A 115 -7.14 5.83 -5.16
N VAL A 116 -6.45 4.78 -5.56
CA VAL A 116 -6.43 3.48 -4.88
C VAL A 116 -4.99 3.13 -4.56
N VAL A 117 -4.75 2.73 -3.31
CA VAL A 117 -3.47 2.22 -2.82
C VAL A 117 -3.66 0.78 -2.35
N GLY A 118 -3.30 -0.18 -3.17
CA GLY A 118 -3.28 -1.60 -2.80
C GLY A 118 -1.94 -1.98 -2.15
N GLU A 119 -1.97 -2.76 -1.09
CA GLU A 119 -0.77 -3.34 -0.48
C GLU A 119 -0.82 -4.86 -0.54
N ASN A 120 0.34 -5.48 -0.83
CA ASN A 120 0.49 -6.92 -0.72
C ASN A 120 1.96 -7.31 -0.49
N VAL A 121 2.19 -8.59 -0.21
CA VAL A 121 3.54 -9.14 -0.06
C VAL A 121 4.26 -9.23 -1.41
N GLY A 122 5.60 -9.16 -1.42
CA GLY A 122 6.38 -9.20 -2.67
C GLY A 122 6.12 -10.43 -3.55
N GLY A 123 5.79 -11.58 -2.96
CA GLY A 123 5.40 -12.79 -3.71
C GLY A 123 4.08 -12.70 -4.49
N PHE A 124 3.25 -11.71 -4.19
CA PHE A 124 2.00 -11.44 -4.88
C PHE A 124 2.20 -11.10 -6.37
N VAL A 125 3.33 -10.48 -6.72
CA VAL A 125 3.65 -10.05 -8.09
C VAL A 125 3.52 -11.18 -9.10
N SER A 126 4.08 -12.35 -8.80
CA SER A 126 4.04 -13.51 -9.72
C SER A 126 2.73 -14.29 -9.69
N MET A 127 1.81 -13.98 -8.76
CA MET A 127 0.63 -14.79 -8.51
C MET A 127 -0.67 -14.17 -9.01
N ALA A 128 -0.87 -12.89 -8.79
CA ALA A 128 -2.15 -12.24 -9.06
C ALA A 128 -2.05 -10.76 -9.46
N LEU A 129 -0.85 -10.17 -9.56
CA LEU A 129 -0.70 -8.74 -9.88
C LEU A 129 -1.36 -8.38 -11.21
N ASP A 130 -1.10 -9.16 -12.27
CA ASP A 130 -1.66 -8.90 -13.60
C ASP A 130 -3.20 -8.89 -13.60
N THR A 131 -3.81 -9.80 -12.83
CA THR A 131 -5.28 -9.84 -12.68
C THR A 131 -5.78 -8.55 -12.00
N VAL A 132 -5.14 -8.14 -10.91
CA VAL A 132 -5.53 -6.93 -10.16
C VAL A 132 -5.37 -5.67 -11.01
N LEU A 133 -4.28 -5.53 -11.76
CA LEU A 133 -4.07 -4.39 -12.66
C LEU A 133 -5.13 -4.37 -13.77
N SER A 134 -5.37 -5.51 -14.43
CA SER A 134 -6.38 -5.64 -15.48
C SER A 134 -7.80 -5.31 -14.99
N ASP A 135 -8.15 -5.78 -13.79
CA ASP A 135 -9.45 -5.50 -13.17
C ASP A 135 -9.63 -3.99 -12.90
N LEU A 136 -8.61 -3.32 -12.35
CA LEU A 136 -8.64 -1.86 -12.12
C LEU A 136 -8.69 -1.07 -13.42
N GLU A 137 -7.93 -1.47 -14.43
CA GLU A 137 -7.96 -0.84 -15.77
C GLU A 137 -9.31 -1.01 -16.44
N SER A 138 -9.95 -2.18 -16.29
CA SER A 138 -11.29 -2.46 -16.85
C SER A 138 -12.37 -1.53 -16.32
N ILE A 139 -12.19 -1.01 -15.11
CA ILE A 139 -13.11 -0.04 -14.49
C ILE A 139 -12.64 1.42 -14.62
N GLY A 140 -11.63 1.69 -15.47
CA GLY A 140 -11.21 3.03 -15.88
C GLY A 140 -10.15 3.68 -14.97
N TYR A 141 -9.34 2.90 -14.27
CA TYR A 141 -8.15 3.39 -13.56
C TYR A 141 -6.90 3.22 -14.42
N THR A 142 -5.94 4.11 -14.26
CA THR A 142 -4.57 3.91 -14.72
C THR A 142 -3.75 3.40 -13.54
N CYS A 143 -3.03 2.30 -13.74
CA CYS A 143 -2.37 1.56 -12.66
C CYS A 143 -0.86 1.53 -12.80
N GLN A 144 -0.17 1.50 -11.65
CA GLN A 144 1.25 1.24 -11.54
C GLN A 144 1.52 0.39 -10.31
N ALA A 145 2.44 -0.58 -10.40
CA ALA A 145 2.88 -1.36 -9.26
C ALA A 145 4.37 -1.14 -8.99
N ILE A 146 4.73 -1.08 -7.72
CA ILE A 146 6.10 -0.89 -7.26
C ILE A 146 6.37 -1.90 -6.15
N VAL A 147 7.51 -2.60 -6.22
CA VAL A 147 7.98 -3.45 -5.12
C VAL A 147 9.17 -2.78 -4.47
N PHE A 148 9.07 -2.53 -3.17
CA PHE A 148 10.15 -1.90 -2.44
C PHE A 148 10.26 -2.43 -1.00
N PRO A 149 11.48 -2.51 -0.46
CA PRO A 149 11.72 -3.00 0.88
C PRO A 149 11.56 -1.89 1.92
N ALA A 150 11.29 -2.27 3.19
CA ALA A 150 11.26 -1.31 4.30
C ALA A 150 12.62 -0.64 4.53
N CYS A 151 13.73 -1.31 4.22
CA CYS A 151 15.06 -0.71 4.30
C CYS A 151 15.27 0.43 3.30
N ALA A 152 14.43 0.60 2.28
CA ALA A 152 14.45 1.77 1.41
C ALA A 152 13.97 3.05 2.11
N VAL A 153 13.31 2.92 3.25
CA VAL A 153 12.89 4.00 4.15
C VAL A 153 13.61 3.90 5.51
N ASP A 154 14.85 3.47 5.47
CA ASP A 154 15.76 3.37 6.63
C ASP A 154 15.35 2.37 7.73
N ALA A 155 14.40 1.48 7.49
CA ALA A 155 14.07 0.45 8.46
C ALA A 155 15.20 -0.59 8.60
N PRO A 156 15.47 -1.13 9.81
CA PRO A 156 16.56 -2.09 10.05
C PRO A 156 16.22 -3.51 9.53
N HIS A 157 15.20 -3.68 8.69
CA HIS A 157 14.77 -4.95 8.12
C HIS A 157 14.30 -4.78 6.67
N ARG A 158 14.34 -5.87 5.90
CA ARG A 158 14.02 -5.84 4.47
C ARG A 158 12.52 -5.65 4.21
N ARG A 159 11.67 -6.55 4.62
CA ARG A 159 10.19 -6.51 4.50
C ARG A 159 9.70 -5.96 3.15
N ASP A 160 9.95 -6.69 2.06
CA ASP A 160 9.48 -6.32 0.71
C ASP A 160 7.95 -6.25 0.66
N ARG A 161 7.42 -5.18 0.05
CA ARG A 161 6.00 -4.96 -0.18
C ARG A 161 5.75 -4.52 -1.61
N CYS A 162 4.67 -5.03 -2.18
CA CYS A 162 4.14 -4.56 -3.45
C CYS A 162 3.09 -3.49 -3.15
N ALA A 163 3.32 -2.27 -3.61
CA ALA A 163 2.34 -1.20 -3.64
C ALA A 163 1.72 -1.13 -5.04
N ILE A 164 0.39 -1.12 -5.10
CA ILE A 164 -0.39 -0.93 -6.31
C ILE A 164 -1.01 0.46 -6.21
N LEU A 165 -0.63 1.35 -7.11
CA LEU A 165 -1.18 2.69 -7.21
C LEU A 165 -2.10 2.76 -8.42
N ALA A 166 -3.33 3.20 -8.21
CA ALA A 166 -4.27 3.42 -9.31
C ALA A 166 -4.98 4.76 -9.15
N HIS A 167 -5.24 5.43 -10.27
CA HIS A 167 -5.97 6.69 -10.26
C HIS A 167 -7.00 6.75 -11.39
N THR A 168 -8.10 7.47 -11.16
CA THR A 168 -9.11 7.69 -12.21
C THR A 168 -8.61 8.66 -13.26
N ASN A 169 -8.87 8.36 -14.53
CA ASN A 169 -8.52 9.25 -15.66
C ASN A 169 -9.40 10.53 -15.73
N SER A 170 -10.38 10.68 -14.85
CA SER A 170 -11.41 11.72 -14.95
C SER A 170 -10.96 13.14 -14.56
N THR A 171 -9.71 13.33 -14.13
CA THR A 171 -9.12 14.65 -13.90
C THR A 171 -7.65 14.65 -14.27
N ARG A 172 -7.36 14.53 -15.57
CA ARG A 172 -6.09 14.99 -16.09
C ARG A 172 -6.07 16.51 -15.90
N PRO A 173 -5.10 17.12 -15.19
CA PRO A 173 -4.95 18.56 -15.26
C PRO A 173 -4.78 18.94 -16.74
N GLN A 174 -5.61 19.86 -17.22
CA GLN A 174 -5.44 20.44 -18.57
C GLN A 174 -4.07 21.13 -18.59
N GLY A 175 -3.03 20.44 -19.02
CA GLY A 175 -1.67 20.96 -19.03
C GLY A 175 -0.62 20.03 -19.62
N CYS A 176 -0.85 18.71 -19.61
CA CYS A 176 0.02 17.77 -20.33
C CYS A 176 -0.67 17.27 -21.60
N GLN A 177 -0.72 18.10 -22.62
CA GLN A 177 -1.01 17.62 -23.99
C GLN A 177 0.20 16.77 -24.42
N GLN A 178 -0.01 15.45 -24.50
CA GLN A 178 0.89 14.63 -25.30
C GLN A 178 0.63 15.00 -26.77
N HIS A 179 1.41 15.91 -27.30
CA HIS A 179 1.54 16.09 -28.74
C HIS A 179 2.35 14.91 -29.29
N GLY A 180 1.67 13.99 -29.90
CA GLY A 180 2.22 12.88 -30.63
C GLY A 180 1.10 12.03 -31.20
N THR A 181 0.56 12.41 -32.34
CA THR A 181 -0.18 11.47 -33.18
C THR A 181 0.85 10.57 -33.86
N PRO A 182 0.67 9.24 -33.88
CA PRO A 182 1.54 8.36 -34.66
C PRO A 182 1.43 8.74 -36.12
N ASP A 183 2.57 8.80 -36.82
CA ASP A 183 2.58 8.95 -38.26
C ASP A 183 1.98 7.69 -38.95
N ALA A 184 1.71 7.77 -40.23
CA ALA A 184 1.11 6.69 -41.00
C ALA A 184 1.97 5.41 -41.08
N SER A 185 3.15 5.37 -40.43
CA SER A 185 4.07 4.24 -40.34
C SER A 185 4.12 3.60 -38.93
N GLY A 186 3.38 4.11 -37.95
CA GLY A 186 3.31 3.53 -36.58
C GLY A 186 4.56 3.72 -35.75
N ARG A 187 5.44 4.66 -36.09
CA ARG A 187 6.68 4.92 -35.35
C ARG A 187 6.53 6.10 -34.41
N TRP A 188 6.84 5.90 -33.12
CA TRP A 188 6.84 6.95 -32.12
C TRP A 188 8.05 7.87 -32.32
N GLN A 189 7.83 9.16 -32.58
CA GLN A 189 8.92 10.14 -32.53
C GLN A 189 9.18 10.54 -31.09
N GLU A 190 10.42 10.32 -30.66
CA GLU A 190 10.93 10.81 -29.38
C GLU A 190 11.00 12.34 -29.41
N SER A 191 10.04 13.01 -28.76
CA SER A 191 10.17 14.42 -28.44
C SER A 191 10.97 14.58 -27.17
N HIS A 192 12.01 15.41 -27.24
CA HIS A 192 12.99 15.73 -26.20
C HIS A 192 12.39 15.86 -24.79
N ARG A 193 12.76 14.93 -23.91
CA ARG A 193 12.55 15.04 -22.47
C ARG A 193 13.51 16.11 -21.95
N THR A 194 12.97 17.21 -21.45
CA THR A 194 13.71 18.08 -20.53
C THR A 194 13.89 17.29 -19.25
N ALA A 195 15.11 16.83 -19.01
CA ALA A 195 15.46 16.01 -17.87
C ALA A 195 15.30 16.82 -16.58
N CYS A 196 14.40 16.42 -15.70
CA CYS A 196 14.62 16.65 -14.28
C CYS A 196 15.85 15.85 -13.88
N GLN A 197 16.85 16.53 -13.33
CA GLN A 197 18.07 15.92 -12.80
C GLN A 197 17.75 15.17 -11.49
N CYS A 198 17.21 13.97 -11.64
CA CYS A 198 17.24 12.96 -10.59
C CYS A 198 18.09 11.83 -11.16
N GLY A 199 19.14 11.44 -10.46
CA GLY A 199 20.23 10.58 -10.86
C GLY A 199 19.92 9.50 -11.90
N GLU A 200 20.81 9.32 -12.84
CA GLU A 200 20.75 8.41 -13.97
C GLU A 200 20.53 6.95 -13.50
N ALA A 201 19.39 6.39 -13.88
CA ALA A 201 19.21 4.94 -13.86
C ALA A 201 19.94 4.36 -15.09
N VAL A 202 21.06 3.71 -14.89
CA VAL A 202 21.78 2.97 -15.93
C VAL A 202 21.03 1.67 -16.20
N SER A 203 20.42 1.55 -17.39
CA SER A 203 19.87 0.29 -17.87
C SER A 203 21.00 -0.58 -18.44
N ASP A 204 21.11 -1.81 -17.94
CA ASP A 204 22.03 -2.80 -18.46
C ASP A 204 21.45 -3.43 -19.75
N PRO A 205 22.12 -3.30 -20.93
CA PRO A 205 21.64 -3.83 -22.20
C PRO A 205 21.73 -5.34 -22.31
N ASN A 206 22.31 -6.06 -21.34
CA ASN A 206 22.52 -7.50 -21.39
C ASN A 206 21.69 -8.33 -20.42
N GLY A 207 20.70 -7.75 -19.72
CA GLY A 207 19.69 -8.52 -18.97
C GLY A 207 20.20 -9.29 -17.74
N THR A 208 21.36 -8.94 -17.20
CA THR A 208 21.96 -9.58 -16.02
C THR A 208 21.73 -8.82 -14.71
N GLY A 209 20.52 -8.33 -14.49
CA GLY A 209 20.11 -7.78 -13.20
C GLY A 209 20.62 -6.34 -12.94
N LEU A 210 19.75 -5.57 -12.34
CA LEU A 210 20.03 -4.20 -11.87
C LEU A 210 21.27 -4.20 -10.96
N GLN A 211 22.41 -3.72 -11.46
CA GLN A 211 23.54 -3.40 -10.60
C GLN A 211 23.26 -2.07 -9.91
N ILE A 212 22.79 -2.16 -8.67
CA ILE A 212 22.79 -1.01 -7.78
C ILE A 212 24.23 -0.55 -7.64
N PRO A 213 24.57 0.73 -7.90
CA PRO A 213 25.91 1.24 -7.62
C PRO A 213 26.25 0.90 -6.17
N ARG A 214 27.28 0.12 -5.94
CA ARG A 214 27.86 -0.02 -4.61
C ARG A 214 28.38 1.35 -4.23
N SER A 215 27.59 2.07 -3.43
CA SER A 215 28.16 3.19 -2.69
C SER A 215 29.36 2.68 -1.91
N GLU A 216 30.39 3.49 -1.89
CA GLU A 216 31.70 3.28 -1.28
C GLU A 216 31.63 2.51 0.04
N PRO A 217 32.63 1.69 0.40
CA PRO A 217 32.65 0.85 1.59
C PRO A 217 32.83 1.72 2.84
N GLY A 218 31.73 2.30 3.30
CA GLY A 218 31.65 3.10 4.52
C GLY A 218 30.48 2.73 5.41
N PHE A 219 29.58 1.88 4.95
CA PHE A 219 28.49 1.38 5.77
C PHE A 219 29.02 0.29 6.72
N LYS A 220 29.66 0.74 7.79
CA LYS A 220 29.89 -0.13 8.96
C LYS A 220 28.50 -0.41 9.53
N THR A 221 28.03 -1.64 9.39
CA THR A 221 27.01 -2.19 10.28
C THR A 221 27.61 -2.21 11.69
N VAL A 222 27.58 -1.07 12.33
CA VAL A 222 27.89 -0.98 13.74
C VAL A 222 26.63 -1.43 14.45
N HIS A 223 26.65 -2.62 15.04
CA HIS A 223 25.76 -2.93 16.14
C HIS A 223 26.21 -2.03 17.30
N PRO A 224 25.52 -0.93 17.59
CA PRO A 224 25.98 -0.08 18.68
C PRO A 224 25.65 -0.79 19.98
N LYS A 225 26.68 -1.14 20.72
CA LYS A 225 26.54 -1.56 22.13
C LYS A 225 26.22 -0.38 23.06
N ASP A 226 26.09 0.81 22.50
CA ASP A 226 25.98 2.09 23.22
C ASP A 226 24.60 2.78 23.10
N GLY A 227 23.59 2.12 22.49
CA GLY A 227 22.23 2.68 22.38
C GLY A 227 22.09 3.85 21.39
N THR A 228 23.07 4.08 20.51
CA THR A 228 22.98 5.13 19.48
C THR A 228 21.96 4.75 18.39
N THR A 229 21.21 5.74 17.89
CA THR A 229 20.23 5.60 16.83
C THR A 229 20.94 5.39 15.49
N LEU A 230 20.67 4.31 14.78
CA LEU A 230 21.28 3.96 13.49
C LEU A 230 20.89 4.91 12.35
N CYS A 231 19.75 5.52 12.41
CA CYS A 231 19.24 6.63 11.58
C CYS A 231 18.23 7.35 12.45
N GLY A 232 18.13 8.65 12.44
CA GLY A 232 17.39 9.47 13.40
C GLY A 232 15.90 9.11 13.64
N TRP A 233 15.36 8.10 12.97
CA TRP A 233 13.98 7.64 13.01
C TRP A 233 13.77 6.34 13.78
N TRP A 234 14.77 5.46 13.77
CA TRP A 234 14.61 4.10 14.30
C TRP A 234 15.44 3.96 15.57
N PRO A 235 14.80 3.78 16.73
CA PRO A 235 15.53 3.48 17.94
C PRO A 235 16.24 2.13 17.80
N ALA A 236 17.42 2.01 18.39
CA ALA A 236 18.13 0.73 18.45
C ALA A 236 17.23 -0.34 19.08
N GLU A 237 17.25 -1.55 18.53
CA GLU A 237 16.50 -2.68 19.11
C GLU A 237 17.06 -2.94 20.51
N PRO A 238 16.22 -2.95 21.56
CA PRO A 238 16.71 -3.18 22.92
C PRO A 238 17.28 -4.60 23.05
N ASP A 239 18.34 -4.75 23.84
CA ASP A 239 19.03 -6.02 24.15
C ASP A 239 18.16 -6.99 24.99
N VAL A 240 16.86 -6.91 24.89
CA VAL A 240 15.92 -7.82 25.57
C VAL A 240 15.57 -8.98 24.67
N GLY A 241 15.76 -10.19 25.19
CA GLY A 241 15.34 -11.41 24.49
C GLY A 241 13.91 -11.28 23.94
N ARG A 242 13.67 -11.76 22.73
CA ARG A 242 12.39 -11.68 22.00
C ARG A 242 11.22 -12.36 22.73
N VAL A 243 11.43 -12.96 23.87
CA VAL A 243 10.45 -13.63 24.71
C VAL A 243 10.28 -12.82 25.99
N ALA A 244 9.36 -11.84 25.96
CA ALA A 244 8.90 -11.19 27.18
C ALA A 244 7.72 -11.99 27.75
N ASP A 245 7.90 -12.57 28.94
CA ASP A 245 6.81 -13.16 29.70
C ASP A 245 5.91 -12.07 30.29
N GLY A 246 4.58 -12.34 30.37
CA GLY A 246 3.63 -11.42 31.00
C GLY A 246 3.09 -10.28 30.12
N VAL A 247 3.40 -10.26 28.82
CA VAL A 247 2.78 -9.28 27.91
C VAL A 247 1.34 -9.70 27.58
N PRO A 248 0.32 -8.90 27.96
CA PRO A 248 -1.07 -9.23 27.67
C PRO A 248 -1.33 -9.34 26.15
N CYS A 249 -2.13 -10.34 25.75
CA CYS A 249 -2.50 -10.58 24.35
C CYS A 249 -1.30 -10.70 23.39
N ARG A 250 -0.19 -11.31 23.86
CA ARG A 250 1.07 -11.39 23.10
C ARG A 250 0.90 -11.97 21.70
N VAL A 251 0.12 -13.05 21.54
CA VAL A 251 -0.12 -13.70 20.24
C VAL A 251 -0.81 -12.74 19.27
N ASP A 252 -1.84 -12.03 19.73
CA ASP A 252 -2.58 -11.08 18.90
C ASP A 252 -1.71 -9.88 18.51
N ARG A 253 -0.89 -9.39 19.45
CA ARG A 253 0.07 -8.30 19.18
C ARG A 253 1.08 -8.71 18.11
N LEU A 254 1.70 -9.89 18.23
CA LEU A 254 2.66 -10.39 17.24
C LEU A 254 2.01 -10.61 15.88
N ARG A 255 0.79 -11.16 15.84
CA ARG A 255 0.03 -11.32 14.60
C ARG A 255 -0.25 -9.98 13.94
N CYS A 256 -0.72 -9.01 14.70
CA CYS A 256 -1.04 -7.67 14.21
C CYS A 256 0.20 -6.96 13.67
N LEU A 257 1.32 -6.98 14.40
CA LEU A 257 2.59 -6.40 13.95
C LEU A 257 3.17 -7.13 12.73
N GLY A 258 3.00 -8.46 12.68
CA GLY A 258 3.42 -9.26 11.54
C GLY A 258 2.65 -8.94 10.26
N ASN A 259 1.37 -8.63 10.38
CA ASN A 259 0.50 -8.28 9.25
C ASN A 259 0.51 -6.78 8.93
N ALA A 260 0.91 -5.90 9.85
CA ALA A 260 0.94 -4.47 9.64
C ALA A 260 1.95 -4.06 8.55
N VAL A 261 1.65 -3.00 7.84
CA VAL A 261 2.63 -2.33 6.97
C VAL A 261 3.58 -1.48 7.81
N VAL A 262 4.71 -1.11 7.23
CA VAL A 262 5.57 -0.04 7.74
C VAL A 262 5.03 1.26 7.17
N PRO A 263 4.43 2.16 7.99
CA PRO A 263 3.74 3.34 7.45
C PRO A 263 4.61 4.21 6.56
N GLN A 264 5.91 4.31 6.85
CA GLN A 264 6.88 5.06 6.06
C GLN A 264 7.03 4.54 4.61
N GLN A 265 6.70 3.27 4.34
CA GLN A 265 6.69 2.75 2.97
C GLN A 265 5.52 3.30 2.14
N PHE A 266 4.47 3.83 2.77
CA PHE A 266 3.23 4.27 2.11
C PHE A 266 2.92 5.75 2.34
N PHE A 267 3.82 6.45 3.01
CA PHE A 267 3.75 7.90 3.26
C PHE A 267 4.22 8.78 2.06
#